data_e4066ff0c16422e9958e8f329b4e3bc8
#
_entry.id   e4066ff0c16422e9958e8f329b4e3bc8
#
_cell.length_a   1.000
_cell.length_b   1.000
_cell.length_c   1.000
_cell.angle_alpha   90.00
_cell.angle_beta   90.00
_cell.angle_gamma   90.00
#
_symmetry.space_group_name_H-M   'P 1'
#
loop_
_entity.id
_entity.type
_entity.pdbx_description
1 polymer ?
#
loop_
_entity_poly.entity_id
_entity_poly.type
_entity_poly.pdbx_seq_one_letter_code
_entity_poly.pdbx_strand_id
1 'polypeptide(L)'
;VQDTTEEDFTKHPTDDARCLNTEQRFGLYEHIHLAVTPDKLCLGVVGSEFFDRAPESLGKADERRTLPIEEKESFRWLQGYRLACELAASCPQTQIVSIADREADIYDIFVEAQQQTGPRADYLIRAKEDRSTPERDPSVGPAAYVKVRDEVSRSKLLASWMSMLGASVG
;
A
#
# COMPACT_ATOMS: atom_id res chain seq x y z
N VAL A 1 2.85 -5.78 -7.45
CA VAL A 1 2.05 -4.55 -7.31
C VAL A 1 0.71 -4.92 -6.70
N GLN A 2 0.25 -4.15 -5.73
CA GLN A 2 -1.08 -4.34 -5.13
C GLN A 2 -1.88 -3.04 -5.20
N ASP A 3 -3.18 -3.18 -5.38
CA ASP A 3 -4.11 -2.06 -5.47
C ASP A 3 -5.55 -2.51 -5.16
N THR A 4 -6.41 -1.56 -4.81
CA THR A 4 -7.84 -1.79 -4.59
C THR A 4 -8.66 -1.10 -5.66
N THR A 5 -9.52 -1.86 -6.32
CA THR A 5 -10.42 -1.40 -7.39
C THR A 5 -11.88 -1.49 -6.93
N GLU A 6 -12.73 -0.59 -7.43
CA GLU A 6 -14.19 -0.65 -7.26
C GLU A 6 -14.81 -1.27 -8.50
N GLU A 7 -15.53 -2.37 -8.32
CA GLU A 7 -16.38 -2.97 -9.34
C GLU A 7 -17.79 -2.41 -9.20
N ASP A 8 -18.13 -1.43 -10.02
CA ASP A 8 -19.39 -0.68 -9.93
C ASP A 8 -20.50 -1.31 -10.77
N PHE A 9 -21.48 -1.89 -10.11
CA PHE A 9 -22.67 -2.53 -10.71
C PHE A 9 -23.93 -1.67 -10.57
N THR A 10 -23.81 -0.39 -10.23
CA THR A 10 -24.98 0.50 -9.99
C THR A 10 -25.99 0.50 -11.15
N LYS A 11 -25.52 0.40 -12.40
CA LYS A 11 -26.40 0.35 -13.58
C LYS A 11 -27.00 -1.02 -13.84
N HIS A 12 -26.38 -2.07 -13.31
CA HIS A 12 -26.79 -3.47 -13.48
C HIS A 12 -26.63 -4.19 -12.14
N PRO A 13 -27.45 -3.83 -11.12
CA PRO A 13 -27.30 -4.37 -9.78
C PRO A 13 -27.51 -5.89 -9.79
N THR A 14 -26.67 -6.57 -9.02
CA THR A 14 -26.78 -8.00 -8.72
C THR A 14 -27.19 -8.17 -7.27
N ASP A 15 -27.74 -9.33 -6.92
CA ASP A 15 -28.19 -9.61 -5.55
C ASP A 15 -27.04 -9.56 -4.52
N ASP A 16 -25.82 -9.77 -4.96
CA ASP A 16 -24.61 -9.77 -4.13
C ASP A 16 -23.95 -8.38 -4.01
N ALA A 17 -24.37 -7.41 -4.83
CA ALA A 17 -23.79 -6.07 -4.78
C ALA A 17 -24.16 -5.35 -3.48
N ARG A 18 -23.18 -4.73 -2.83
CA ARG A 18 -23.34 -3.92 -1.62
C ARG A 18 -23.02 -2.47 -1.91
N CYS A 19 -23.33 -1.59 -0.94
CA CYS A 19 -22.98 -0.18 -1.08
C CYS A 19 -21.47 0.00 -1.21
N LEU A 20 -21.06 0.79 -2.19
CA LEU A 20 -19.70 1.30 -2.32
C LEU A 20 -19.50 2.50 -1.37
N ASN A 21 -18.81 3.53 -1.82
CA ASN A 21 -18.51 4.71 -1.00
C ASN A 21 -19.74 5.58 -0.68
N THR A 22 -20.86 5.37 -1.36
CA THR A 22 -22.12 6.08 -1.16
C THR A 22 -23.30 5.13 -1.22
N GLU A 23 -24.41 5.47 -0.55
CA GLU A 23 -25.63 4.68 -0.53
C GLU A 23 -26.29 4.48 -1.90
N GLN A 24 -25.92 5.29 -2.89
CA GLN A 24 -26.47 5.21 -4.24
C GLN A 24 -25.62 4.38 -5.22
N ARG A 25 -24.42 3.94 -4.81
CA ARG A 25 -23.53 3.13 -5.63
C ARG A 25 -23.43 1.73 -5.07
N PHE A 26 -23.61 0.73 -5.94
CA PHE A 26 -23.62 -0.68 -5.58
C PHE A 26 -22.54 -1.43 -6.35
N GLY A 27 -21.83 -2.28 -5.65
CA GLY A 27 -20.73 -3.04 -6.23
C GLY A 27 -19.96 -3.88 -5.23
N LEU A 28 -18.74 -4.18 -5.57
CA LEU A 28 -17.77 -4.87 -4.73
C LEU A 28 -16.42 -4.14 -4.81
N TYR A 29 -15.58 -4.39 -3.84
CA TYR A 29 -14.16 -4.03 -3.91
C TYR A 29 -13.35 -5.27 -4.23
N GLU A 30 -12.37 -5.11 -5.09
CA GLU A 30 -11.35 -6.12 -5.34
C GLU A 30 -9.99 -5.56 -4.92
N HIS A 31 -9.28 -6.27 -4.05
CA HIS A 31 -7.88 -6.00 -3.76
C HIS A 31 -7.02 -7.03 -4.50
N ILE A 32 -6.33 -6.57 -5.53
CA ILE A 32 -5.60 -7.42 -6.47
C ILE A 32 -4.09 -7.30 -6.27
N HIS A 33 -3.40 -8.43 -6.43
CA HIS A 33 -1.94 -8.53 -6.41
C HIS A 33 -1.45 -9.02 -7.78
N LEU A 34 -0.71 -8.15 -8.50
CA LEU A 34 -0.15 -8.45 -9.81
C LEU A 34 1.36 -8.66 -9.73
N ALA A 35 1.84 -9.72 -10.35
CA ALA A 35 3.26 -9.89 -10.64
C ALA A 35 3.60 -9.17 -11.95
N VAL A 36 4.58 -8.26 -11.88
CA VAL A 36 5.02 -7.45 -13.03
C VAL A 36 6.55 -7.40 -13.05
N THR A 37 7.15 -7.61 -14.20
CA THR A 37 8.60 -7.48 -14.37
C THR A 37 9.03 -6.00 -14.43
N PRO A 38 10.33 -5.68 -14.20
CA PRO A 38 10.85 -4.33 -14.39
C PRO A 38 10.60 -3.77 -15.81
N ASP A 39 10.53 -4.65 -16.82
CA ASP A 39 10.24 -4.29 -18.22
C ASP A 39 8.74 -4.09 -18.48
N LYS A 40 7.92 -4.01 -17.43
CA LYS A 40 6.47 -3.78 -17.46
C LYS A 40 5.66 -4.94 -18.07
N LEU A 41 6.21 -6.14 -18.12
CA LEU A 41 5.46 -7.33 -18.51
C LEU A 41 4.63 -7.82 -17.30
N CYS A 42 3.32 -7.87 -17.44
CA CYS A 42 2.45 -8.49 -16.46
C CYS A 42 2.55 -10.03 -16.59
N LEU A 43 2.97 -10.67 -15.50
CA LEU A 43 3.08 -12.13 -15.42
C LEU A 43 1.76 -12.78 -14.98
N GLY A 44 0.88 -12.03 -14.35
CA GLY A 44 -0.44 -12.48 -13.92
C GLY A 44 -0.81 -12.04 -12.52
N VAL A 45 -1.97 -12.54 -12.09
CA VAL A 45 -2.52 -12.33 -10.76
C VAL A 45 -1.89 -13.33 -9.80
N VAL A 46 -1.36 -12.84 -8.68
CA VAL A 46 -0.75 -13.65 -7.62
C VAL A 46 -1.76 -13.93 -6.50
N GLY A 47 -2.68 -13.00 -6.31
CA GLY A 47 -3.77 -13.10 -5.36
C GLY A 47 -4.81 -12.02 -5.62
N SER A 48 -6.02 -12.29 -5.20
CA SER A 48 -7.16 -11.38 -5.28
C SER A 48 -8.10 -11.64 -4.11
N GLU A 49 -8.64 -10.60 -3.52
CA GLU A 49 -9.62 -10.66 -2.45
C GLU A 49 -10.78 -9.72 -2.78
N PHE A 50 -11.99 -10.29 -2.82
CA PHE A 50 -13.22 -9.51 -2.94
C PHE A 50 -13.78 -9.21 -1.56
N PHE A 51 -14.24 -7.99 -1.35
CA PHE A 51 -14.85 -7.61 -0.09
C PHE A 51 -15.93 -6.53 -0.31
N ASP A 52 -16.79 -6.41 0.67
CA ASP A 52 -17.80 -5.36 0.75
C ASP A 52 -17.57 -4.49 2.01
N ARG A 53 -18.23 -3.37 2.07
CA ARG A 53 -18.32 -2.53 3.26
C ARG A 53 -19.70 -2.67 3.86
N ALA A 54 -19.73 -3.01 5.14
CA ALA A 54 -20.99 -2.98 5.88
C ALA A 54 -21.53 -1.53 5.89
N PRO A 55 -22.79 -1.32 5.54
CA PRO A 55 -23.39 0.03 5.51
C PRO A 55 -23.19 0.80 6.83
N GLU A 56 -23.21 0.08 7.96
CA GLU A 56 -23.01 0.63 9.29
C GLU A 56 -21.60 1.18 9.54
N SER A 57 -20.64 0.82 8.70
CA SER A 57 -19.24 1.28 8.78
C SER A 57 -19.01 2.60 8.08
N LEU A 58 -19.97 3.07 7.28
CA LEU A 58 -19.86 4.34 6.56
C LEU A 58 -19.83 5.51 7.57
N GLY A 59 -18.86 6.40 7.42
CA GLY A 59 -18.69 7.58 8.27
C GLY A 59 -18.00 7.37 9.62
N LYS A 60 -17.67 6.13 10.01
CA LYS A 60 -17.05 5.81 11.33
C LYS A 60 -15.52 5.75 11.29
N ALA A 61 -14.88 6.68 10.61
CA ALA A 61 -13.41 6.69 10.45
C ALA A 61 -12.65 6.78 11.80
N ASP A 62 -13.18 7.52 12.78
CA ASP A 62 -12.52 7.70 14.07
C ASP A 62 -12.60 6.46 14.96
N GLU A 63 -13.73 5.74 14.95
CA GLU A 63 -13.87 4.48 15.68
C GLU A 63 -12.88 3.42 15.18
N ARG A 64 -12.64 3.38 13.87
CA ARG A 64 -11.71 2.44 13.23
C ARG A 64 -10.23 2.67 13.59
N ARG A 65 -9.86 3.86 14.06
CA ARG A 65 -8.46 4.17 14.42
C ARG A 65 -7.96 3.33 15.59
N THR A 66 -8.83 2.99 16.52
CA THR A 66 -8.50 2.26 17.75
C THR A 66 -8.57 0.73 17.61
N LEU A 67 -9.10 0.24 16.50
CA LEU A 67 -9.19 -1.20 16.24
C LEU A 67 -7.81 -1.83 16.02
N PRO A 68 -7.63 -3.12 16.35
CA PRO A 68 -6.46 -3.89 15.90
C PRO A 68 -6.39 -3.89 14.37
N ILE A 69 -5.19 -4.11 13.82
CA ILE A 69 -4.99 -4.04 12.37
C ILE A 69 -5.83 -5.08 11.62
N GLU A 70 -6.04 -6.24 12.23
CA GLU A 70 -6.82 -7.36 11.68
C GLU A 70 -8.30 -7.02 11.46
N GLU A 71 -8.81 -6.03 12.18
CA GLU A 71 -10.20 -5.55 12.06
C GLU A 71 -10.32 -4.32 11.16
N LYS A 72 -9.21 -3.83 10.60
CA LYS A 72 -9.18 -2.68 9.71
C LYS A 72 -9.19 -3.09 8.24
N GLU A 73 -9.85 -2.31 7.41
CA GLU A 73 -9.78 -2.49 5.96
C GLU A 73 -8.33 -2.44 5.42
N SER A 74 -7.45 -1.72 6.10
CA SER A 74 -6.04 -1.64 5.74
C SER A 74 -5.26 -2.93 5.97
N PHE A 75 -5.82 -3.92 6.66
CA PHE A 75 -5.19 -5.22 6.89
C PHE A 75 -4.84 -5.94 5.58
N ARG A 76 -5.64 -5.79 4.54
CA ARG A 76 -5.37 -6.38 3.22
C ARG A 76 -4.01 -5.97 2.63
N TRP A 77 -3.58 -4.73 2.89
CA TRP A 77 -2.26 -4.27 2.44
C TRP A 77 -1.12 -5.02 3.15
N LEU A 78 -1.30 -5.31 4.44
CA LEU A 78 -0.36 -6.12 5.19
C LEU A 78 -0.37 -7.59 4.71
N GLN A 79 -1.55 -8.15 4.44
CA GLN A 79 -1.68 -9.49 3.86
C GLN A 79 -1.00 -9.57 2.49
N GLY A 80 -1.15 -8.55 1.65
CA GLY A 80 -0.46 -8.46 0.36
C GLY A 80 1.06 -8.37 0.49
N TYR A 81 1.57 -7.69 1.51
CA TYR A 81 3.00 -7.71 1.81
C TYR A 81 3.47 -9.10 2.25
N ARG A 82 2.70 -9.80 3.10
CA ARG A 82 2.99 -11.18 3.52
C ARG A 82 3.02 -12.14 2.33
N LEU A 83 2.05 -12.04 1.42
CA LEU A 83 2.05 -12.81 0.17
C LEU A 83 3.32 -12.56 -0.66
N ALA A 84 3.78 -11.32 -0.77
CA ALA A 84 5.02 -10.99 -1.44
C ALA A 84 6.24 -11.62 -0.74
N CYS A 85 6.25 -11.70 0.59
CA CYS A 85 7.30 -12.39 1.35
C CYS A 85 7.28 -13.91 1.14
N GLU A 86 6.11 -14.53 1.05
CA GLU A 86 5.98 -15.96 0.70
C GLU A 86 6.54 -16.25 -0.69
N LEU A 87 6.28 -15.36 -1.66
CA LEU A 87 6.88 -15.44 -2.98
C LEU A 87 8.41 -15.29 -2.94
N ALA A 88 8.93 -14.35 -2.16
CA ALA A 88 10.36 -14.17 -2.00
C ALA A 88 11.03 -15.41 -1.41
N ALA A 89 10.38 -16.06 -0.43
CA ALA A 89 10.86 -17.31 0.14
C ALA A 89 10.83 -18.48 -0.87
N SER A 90 9.83 -18.50 -1.74
CA SER A 90 9.67 -19.53 -2.78
C SER A 90 10.60 -19.31 -3.98
N CYS A 91 11.05 -18.10 -4.19
CA CYS A 91 11.88 -17.71 -5.35
C CYS A 91 13.17 -17.02 -4.89
N PRO A 92 14.08 -17.72 -4.19
CA PRO A 92 15.26 -17.09 -3.54
C PRO A 92 16.27 -16.47 -4.50
N GLN A 93 16.17 -16.76 -5.80
CA GLN A 93 17.00 -16.17 -6.84
C GLN A 93 16.39 -14.92 -7.47
N THR A 94 15.19 -14.50 -7.00
CA THR A 94 14.45 -13.36 -7.56
C THR A 94 14.23 -12.32 -6.47
N GLN A 95 14.61 -11.08 -6.74
CA GLN A 95 14.25 -9.98 -5.87
C GLN A 95 12.77 -9.67 -6.05
N ILE A 96 12.01 -9.81 -4.99
CA ILE A 96 10.57 -9.46 -4.96
C ILE A 96 10.42 -8.10 -4.27
N VAL A 97 9.69 -7.19 -4.92
CA VAL A 97 9.39 -5.87 -4.38
C VAL A 97 7.87 -5.70 -4.35
N SER A 98 7.31 -5.55 -3.17
CA SER A 98 5.91 -5.18 -2.99
C SER A 98 5.73 -3.69 -3.27
N ILE A 99 4.95 -3.36 -4.28
CA ILE A 99 4.70 -1.97 -4.70
C ILE A 99 3.24 -1.64 -4.41
N ALA A 100 3.02 -0.52 -3.73
CA ALA A 100 1.69 -0.09 -3.33
C ALA A 100 1.56 1.45 -3.33
N ASP A 101 0.33 1.91 -3.43
CA ASP A 101 0.00 3.31 -3.33
C ASP A 101 0.02 3.83 -1.88
N ARG A 102 -0.47 5.07 -1.68
CA ARG A 102 -0.50 5.73 -0.37
C ARG A 102 -1.46 5.09 0.64
N GLU A 103 -2.37 4.21 0.23
CA GLU A 103 -3.27 3.53 1.16
C GLU A 103 -2.54 2.45 1.96
N ALA A 104 -1.46 1.91 1.39
CA ALA A 104 -0.55 1.00 2.06
C ALA A 104 0.44 1.69 3.03
N ASP A 105 0.41 3.01 3.16
CA ASP A 105 1.29 3.72 4.08
C ASP A 105 0.84 3.54 5.54
N ILE A 106 0.87 2.29 6.00
CA ILE A 106 0.51 1.86 7.36
C ILE A 106 1.74 1.40 8.11
N TYR A 107 1.79 1.72 9.42
CA TYR A 107 2.96 1.44 10.24
C TYR A 107 3.23 -0.05 10.42
N ASP A 108 2.19 -0.85 10.40
CA ASP A 108 2.25 -2.31 10.60
C ASP A 108 3.10 -3.02 9.54
N ILE A 109 3.08 -2.57 8.28
CA ILE A 109 3.94 -3.13 7.22
C ILE A 109 5.42 -2.88 7.54
N PHE A 110 5.77 -1.69 8.00
CA PHE A 110 7.16 -1.34 8.31
C PHE A 110 7.68 -2.11 9.52
N VAL A 111 6.84 -2.28 10.54
CA VAL A 111 7.16 -3.07 11.73
C VAL A 111 7.38 -4.54 11.35
N GLU A 112 6.45 -5.12 10.61
CA GLU A 112 6.57 -6.53 10.18
C GLU A 112 7.80 -6.76 9.31
N ALA A 113 8.05 -5.88 8.34
CA ALA A 113 9.23 -5.95 7.49
C ALA A 113 10.56 -5.88 8.27
N GLN A 114 10.57 -5.14 9.38
CA GLN A 114 11.75 -5.00 10.23
C GLN A 114 11.93 -6.18 11.18
N GLN A 115 10.85 -6.80 11.64
CA GLN A 115 10.87 -7.93 12.57
C GLN A 115 11.10 -9.27 11.87
N GLN A 116 10.81 -9.36 10.58
CA GLN A 116 10.92 -10.61 9.83
C GLN A 116 12.39 -11.03 9.68
N THR A 117 12.69 -12.23 10.16
CA THR A 117 13.99 -12.87 10.02
C THR A 117 13.91 -13.93 8.92
N GLY A 118 14.64 -13.77 7.82
CA GLY A 118 14.64 -14.71 6.69
C GLY A 118 14.35 -14.03 5.35
N PRO A 119 14.09 -14.83 4.30
CA PRO A 119 13.73 -14.28 2.99
C PRO A 119 12.48 -13.42 3.11
N ARG A 120 12.56 -12.21 2.61
CA ARG A 120 11.45 -11.26 2.63
C ARG A 120 11.41 -10.47 1.32
N ALA A 121 10.26 -9.93 0.99
CA ALA A 121 10.13 -8.95 -0.06
C ALA A 121 10.64 -7.59 0.42
N ASP A 122 11.25 -6.83 -0.49
CA ASP A 122 11.39 -5.39 -0.31
C ASP A 122 10.01 -4.72 -0.50
N TYR A 123 9.91 -3.45 -0.14
CA TYR A 123 8.68 -2.69 -0.37
C TYR A 123 8.96 -1.30 -0.94
N LEU A 124 8.05 -0.84 -1.78
CA LEU A 124 8.01 0.51 -2.32
C LEU A 124 6.59 1.04 -2.15
N ILE A 125 6.40 1.90 -1.16
CA ILE A 125 5.09 2.44 -0.79
C ILE A 125 5.12 3.96 -0.97
N ARG A 126 4.10 4.50 -1.63
CA ARG A 126 3.95 5.95 -1.74
C ARG A 126 3.59 6.53 -0.38
N ALA A 127 4.44 7.40 0.16
CA ALA A 127 4.19 8.04 1.46
C ALA A 127 2.93 8.92 1.42
N LYS A 128 2.05 8.73 2.38
CA LYS A 128 0.87 9.55 2.68
C LYS A 128 1.19 10.52 3.80
N GLU A 129 1.74 9.98 4.89
CA GLU A 129 1.97 10.70 6.13
C GLU A 129 3.41 11.23 6.18
N ASP A 130 3.55 12.49 6.62
CA ASP A 130 4.85 13.07 6.89
C ASP A 130 5.29 12.72 8.31
N ARG A 131 5.74 11.47 8.47
CA ARG A 131 6.15 10.92 9.78
C ARG A 131 7.35 11.62 10.35
N SER A 132 7.45 11.60 11.67
CA SER A 132 8.66 12.03 12.37
C SER A 132 9.72 10.93 12.31
N THR A 133 10.95 11.32 12.06
CA THR A 133 12.12 10.44 12.22
C THR A 133 12.51 10.37 13.71
N PRO A 134 13.39 9.44 14.12
CA PRO A 134 13.93 9.43 15.48
C PRO A 134 14.85 10.60 15.78
N GLU A 135 15.28 11.36 14.78
CA GLU A 135 16.15 12.51 14.97
C GLU A 135 15.38 13.74 15.46
N ARG A 136 16.00 14.48 16.37
CA ARG A 136 15.45 15.75 16.87
C ARG A 136 15.97 16.91 16.04
N ASP A 137 15.09 17.87 15.78
CA ASP A 137 15.45 19.12 15.12
C ASP A 137 15.49 20.26 16.15
N PRO A 138 16.67 20.57 16.70
CA PRO A 138 16.82 21.62 17.71
C PRO A 138 16.56 23.03 17.14
N SER A 139 16.55 23.20 15.81
CA SER A 139 16.27 24.48 15.17
C SER A 139 14.80 24.88 15.30
N VAL A 140 13.90 23.91 15.44
CA VAL A 140 12.46 24.12 15.58
C VAL A 140 12.03 24.13 17.05
N GLY A 141 12.75 23.41 17.90
CA GLY A 141 12.50 23.36 19.33
C GLY A 141 13.00 22.07 19.98
N PRO A 142 13.15 22.03 21.31
CA PRO A 142 13.79 20.90 22.00
C PRO A 142 12.99 19.59 21.93
N ALA A 143 11.72 19.63 21.55
CA ALA A 143 10.84 18.48 21.39
C ALA A 143 10.50 18.18 19.90
N ALA A 144 10.96 19.01 18.98
CA ALA A 144 10.68 18.81 17.57
C ALA A 144 11.52 17.67 16.97
N TYR A 145 10.88 16.90 16.10
CA TYR A 145 11.52 15.84 15.35
C TYR A 145 11.63 16.22 13.88
N VAL A 146 12.73 15.81 13.25
CA VAL A 146 12.87 15.93 11.81
C VAL A 146 11.74 15.17 11.11
N LYS A 147 11.17 15.75 10.07
CA LYS A 147 10.15 15.11 9.26
C LYS A 147 10.78 14.29 8.13
N VAL A 148 10.13 13.19 7.77
CA VAL A 148 10.61 12.30 6.68
C VAL A 148 10.79 13.09 5.38
N ARG A 149 9.89 14.03 5.05
CA ARG A 149 10.03 14.86 3.84
C ARG A 149 11.25 15.73 3.86
N ASP A 150 11.58 16.31 5.03
CA ASP A 150 12.77 17.16 5.18
C ASP A 150 14.03 16.32 5.04
N GLU A 151 14.05 15.13 5.66
CA GLU A 151 15.17 14.20 5.55
C GLU A 151 15.39 13.74 4.11
N VAL A 152 14.33 13.34 3.42
CA VAL A 152 14.39 12.94 2.00
C VAL A 152 14.86 14.10 1.11
N SER A 153 14.42 15.35 1.38
CA SER A 153 14.83 16.52 0.61
C SER A 153 16.32 16.87 0.77
N ARG A 154 16.90 16.53 1.91
CA ARG A 154 18.33 16.73 2.21
C ARG A 154 19.21 15.57 1.73
N SER A 155 18.61 14.40 1.52
CA SER A 155 19.33 13.21 1.11
C SER A 155 19.79 13.31 -0.34
N LYS A 156 20.88 12.59 -0.66
CA LYS A 156 21.37 12.51 -2.04
C LYS A 156 20.37 11.76 -2.91
N LEU A 157 19.99 12.37 -4.01
CA LEU A 157 19.17 11.69 -5.02
C LEU A 157 19.93 10.49 -5.59
N LEU A 158 19.41 9.28 -5.33
CA LEU A 158 20.03 8.03 -5.80
C LEU A 158 19.71 7.77 -7.28
N ALA A 159 18.48 8.10 -7.71
CA ALA A 159 18.06 7.97 -9.10
C ALA A 159 16.97 9.00 -9.43
N SER A 160 16.96 9.51 -10.66
CA SER A 160 15.85 10.25 -11.21
C SER A 160 15.12 9.34 -12.20
N TRP A 161 13.89 9.04 -11.95
CA TRP A 161 13.12 8.18 -12.83
C TRP A 161 12.76 8.84 -14.18
N MET A 162 12.88 10.16 -14.30
CA MET A 162 12.82 10.84 -15.59
C MET A 162 13.95 10.40 -16.53
N SER A 163 15.12 10.03 -16.01
CA SER A 163 16.21 9.48 -16.84
C SER A 163 15.99 8.04 -17.26
N MET A 164 15.14 7.29 -16.57
CA MET A 164 14.81 5.89 -16.93
C MET A 164 13.72 5.79 -18.00
N LEU A 165 12.93 6.83 -18.22
CA LEU A 165 11.85 6.82 -19.22
C LEU A 165 12.33 7.17 -20.64
N GLY A 166 13.64 7.35 -20.85
CA GLY A 166 14.20 7.58 -22.17
C GLY A 166 13.40 8.62 -22.92
N ALA A 167 13.32 9.86 -22.40
CA ALA A 167 12.61 10.93 -23.06
C ALA A 167 13.41 11.36 -24.30
N SER A 168 13.22 10.61 -25.39
CA SER A 168 13.35 11.20 -26.72
C SER A 168 12.05 11.97 -26.97
N VAL A 169 11.97 13.19 -26.53
CA VAL A 169 11.06 14.16 -27.11
C VAL A 169 11.81 14.75 -28.29
N GLY A 170 11.49 14.21 -29.47
CA GLY A 170 11.83 14.89 -30.73
C GLY A 170 10.83 15.99 -30.98
#